data_3ed588e1e505cca2d34c38083b919f1c
#
_entry.id   3ed588e1e505cca2d34c38083b919f1c
#
_cell.length_a   1.000
_cell.length_b   1.000
_cell.length_c   1.000
_cell.angle_alpha   90.00
_cell.angle_beta   90.00
_cell.angle_gamma   90.00
#
_symmetry.space_group_name_H-M   'P 1'
#
loop_
_entity.id
_entity.type
_entity.pdbx_description
1 polymer ?
#
loop_
_entity_poly.entity_id
_entity_poly.type
_entity_poly.pdbx_seq_one_letter_code
_entity_poly.pdbx_strand_id
1 'polypeptide(L)'
;SAQALEILEEIKAMGLNSPYVFFNTASRKPYSENFITNAIARMGYKGRMTGHGFRGLASTILHEQGYLHDAIERQLSHNEKNKVAAAYNHAQHLPYRRQMMQDWANYLDNVRTGKVLQFVKAS
;
A
#
# COMPACT_ATOMS: atom_id res chain seq x y z
N SER A 1 1.83 5.82 -6.82
CA SER A 1 1.13 5.51 -8.09
C SER A 1 0.14 6.60 -8.44
N ALA A 2 -0.24 6.70 -9.71
CA ALA A 2 -1.25 7.64 -10.19
C ALA A 2 -2.58 7.44 -9.46
N GLN A 3 -3.04 6.19 -9.34
CA GLN A 3 -4.30 5.84 -8.67
C GLN A 3 -4.35 6.30 -7.19
N ALA A 4 -3.22 6.21 -6.48
CA ALA A 4 -3.16 6.69 -5.11
C ALA A 4 -3.23 8.22 -5.03
N LEU A 5 -2.63 8.92 -5.99
CA LEU A 5 -2.72 10.39 -6.08
C LEU A 5 -4.15 10.83 -6.42
N GLU A 6 -4.82 10.17 -7.36
CA GLU A 6 -6.23 10.43 -7.70
C GLU A 6 -7.13 10.34 -6.46
N ILE A 7 -7.00 9.27 -5.67
CA ILE A 7 -7.77 9.11 -4.42
C ILE A 7 -7.49 10.26 -3.44
N LEU A 8 -6.22 10.68 -3.31
CA LEU A 8 -5.86 11.79 -2.42
C LEU A 8 -6.40 13.13 -2.92
N GLU A 9 -6.41 13.35 -4.23
CA GLU A 9 -6.98 14.54 -4.85
C GLU A 9 -8.50 14.59 -4.69
N GLU A 10 -9.20 13.45 -4.85
CA GLU A 10 -10.64 13.34 -4.57
C GLU A 10 -10.95 13.71 -3.11
N ILE A 11 -10.20 13.16 -2.15
CA ILE A 11 -10.35 13.48 -0.73
C ILE A 11 -10.14 14.98 -0.48
N LYS A 12 -9.11 15.56 -1.11
CA LYS A 12 -8.82 16.99 -1.00
C LYS A 12 -9.94 17.85 -1.60
N ALA A 13 -10.50 17.43 -2.74
CA ALA A 13 -11.59 18.13 -3.42
C ALA A 13 -12.90 18.15 -2.61
N MET A 14 -13.07 17.25 -1.63
CA MET A 14 -14.22 17.29 -0.71
C MET A 14 -14.22 18.54 0.20
N GLY A 15 -13.14 19.32 0.20
CA GLY A 15 -13.06 20.60 0.93
C GLY A 15 -13.13 20.46 2.45
N LEU A 16 -12.87 19.28 2.97
CA LEU A 16 -12.89 19.00 4.42
C LEU A 16 -11.67 19.65 5.08
N ASN A 17 -11.88 20.78 5.75
CA ASN A 17 -10.81 21.51 6.44
C ASN A 17 -10.33 20.71 7.66
N SER A 18 -9.25 19.92 7.51
CA SER A 18 -8.63 19.10 8.54
C SER A 18 -7.13 18.96 8.30
N PRO A 19 -6.31 18.90 9.35
CA PRO A 19 -4.89 18.57 9.23
C PRO A 19 -4.65 17.07 8.93
N TYR A 20 -5.70 16.25 8.96
CA TYR A 20 -5.64 14.81 8.71
C TYR A 20 -6.28 14.47 7.38
N VAL A 21 -5.64 13.58 6.61
CA VAL A 21 -6.20 13.04 5.36
C VAL A 21 -7.41 12.16 5.66
N PHE A 22 -7.29 11.29 6.66
CA PHE A 22 -8.36 10.38 7.09
C PHE A 22 -8.83 10.74 8.49
N PHE A 23 -10.06 11.22 8.61
CA PHE A 23 -10.61 11.64 9.89
C PHE A 23 -12.13 11.48 9.93
N ASN A 24 -12.68 11.39 11.13
CA ASN A 24 -14.12 11.39 11.35
C ASN A 24 -14.66 12.82 11.23
N THR A 25 -15.54 13.06 10.27
CA THR A 25 -16.09 14.38 9.97
C THR A 25 -16.93 14.97 11.11
N ALA A 26 -17.58 14.13 11.91
CA ALA A 26 -18.39 14.57 13.05
C ALA A 26 -17.55 14.97 14.25
N SER A 27 -16.54 14.16 14.61
CA SER A 27 -15.68 14.43 15.77
C SER A 27 -14.46 15.28 15.45
N ARG A 28 -14.12 15.49 14.20
CA ARG A 28 -12.93 16.21 13.70
C ARG A 28 -11.59 15.58 14.16
N LYS A 29 -11.62 14.34 14.61
CA LYS A 29 -10.45 13.58 15.09
C LYS A 29 -10.02 12.56 14.04
N PRO A 30 -8.73 12.17 14.01
CA PRO A 30 -8.29 11.06 13.17
C PRO A 30 -9.09 9.80 13.48
N TYR A 31 -9.23 8.92 12.50
CA TYR A 31 -9.84 7.62 12.75
C TYR A 31 -9.03 6.82 13.76
N SER A 32 -9.71 5.96 14.51
CA SER A 32 -9.07 5.04 15.46
C SER A 32 -8.26 3.97 14.73
N GLU A 33 -7.33 3.34 15.43
CA GLU A 33 -6.52 2.22 14.91
C GLU A 33 -7.38 1.08 14.33
N ASN A 34 -8.58 0.88 14.91
CA ASN A 34 -9.51 -0.16 14.47
C ASN A 34 -10.36 0.22 13.25
N PHE A 35 -10.22 1.43 12.71
CA PHE A 35 -11.06 1.92 11.61
C PHE A 35 -11.02 0.98 10.40
N ILE A 36 -9.83 0.60 9.92
CA ILE A 36 -9.67 -0.28 8.76
C ILE A 36 -10.27 -1.66 9.05
N THR A 37 -9.99 -2.24 10.21
CA THR A 37 -10.52 -3.55 10.60
C THR A 37 -12.06 -3.54 10.64
N ASN A 38 -12.64 -2.48 11.19
CA ASN A 38 -14.11 -2.32 11.25
C ASN A 38 -14.71 -2.09 9.86
N ALA A 39 -14.03 -1.36 8.97
CA ALA A 39 -14.48 -1.17 7.59
C ALA A 39 -14.48 -2.50 6.82
N ILE A 40 -13.42 -3.29 6.92
CA ILE A 40 -13.29 -4.62 6.32
C ILE A 40 -14.41 -5.55 6.83
N ALA A 41 -14.67 -5.52 8.13
CA ALA A 41 -15.74 -6.34 8.73
C ALA A 41 -17.13 -5.95 8.21
N ARG A 42 -17.42 -4.65 8.06
CA ARG A 42 -18.69 -4.16 7.48
C ARG A 42 -18.86 -4.53 6.02
N MET A 43 -17.77 -4.65 5.27
CA MET A 43 -17.79 -5.13 3.89
C MET A 43 -17.98 -6.66 3.76
N GLY A 44 -18.15 -7.38 4.87
CA GLY A 44 -18.38 -8.84 4.88
C GLY A 44 -17.10 -9.68 4.93
N TYR A 45 -15.93 -9.08 5.14
CA TYR A 45 -14.66 -9.79 5.16
C TYR A 45 -14.12 -10.06 6.58
N LYS A 46 -14.98 -9.97 7.61
CA LYS A 46 -14.60 -10.28 8.99
C LYS A 46 -13.99 -11.69 9.08
N GLY A 47 -12.80 -11.79 9.65
CA GLY A 47 -12.06 -13.05 9.77
C GLY A 47 -11.41 -13.58 8.47
N ARG A 48 -11.64 -12.93 7.33
CA ARG A 48 -11.07 -13.30 6.04
C ARG A 48 -9.91 -12.38 5.62
N MET A 49 -9.95 -11.12 6.04
CA MET A 49 -8.93 -10.12 5.73
C MET A 49 -8.73 -9.18 6.92
N THR A 50 -7.52 -8.69 7.07
CA THR A 50 -7.14 -7.65 8.04
C THR A 50 -6.36 -6.55 7.38
N GLY A 51 -6.22 -5.38 8.02
CA GLY A 51 -5.36 -4.30 7.52
C GLY A 51 -3.90 -4.78 7.30
N HIS A 52 -3.39 -5.61 8.22
CA HIS A 52 -2.06 -6.21 8.06
C HIS A 52 -2.01 -7.24 6.92
N GLY A 53 -3.09 -7.95 6.66
CA GLY A 53 -3.20 -8.91 5.57
C GLY A 53 -2.99 -8.28 4.19
N PHE A 54 -3.44 -7.06 3.96
CA PHE A 54 -3.17 -6.34 2.71
C PHE A 54 -1.68 -6.10 2.49
N ARG A 55 -0.94 -5.82 3.56
CA ARG A 55 0.50 -5.63 3.50
C ARG A 55 1.22 -6.94 3.16
N GLY A 56 0.82 -8.05 3.81
CA GLY A 56 1.36 -9.37 3.52
C GLY A 56 1.07 -9.79 2.07
N LEU A 57 -0.15 -9.54 1.58
CA LEU A 57 -0.53 -9.83 0.20
C LEU A 57 0.33 -9.05 -0.80
N ALA A 58 0.51 -7.75 -0.58
CA ALA A 58 1.36 -6.93 -1.43
C ALA A 58 2.82 -7.43 -1.44
N SER A 59 3.37 -7.75 -0.26
CA SER A 59 4.72 -8.32 -0.15
C SER A 59 4.86 -9.60 -0.96
N THR A 60 3.94 -10.55 -0.78
CA THR A 60 3.97 -11.84 -1.49
C THR A 60 3.94 -11.66 -3.00
N ILE A 61 2.97 -10.91 -3.50
CA ILE A 61 2.79 -10.72 -4.95
C ILE A 61 3.96 -9.98 -5.57
N LEU A 62 4.49 -8.95 -4.92
CA LEU A 62 5.65 -8.22 -5.42
C LEU A 62 6.92 -9.12 -5.48
N HIS A 63 7.12 -10.00 -4.49
CA HIS A 63 8.19 -11.00 -4.55
C HIS A 63 8.00 -11.99 -5.70
N GLU A 64 6.78 -12.49 -5.91
CA GLU A 64 6.45 -13.39 -7.01
C GLU A 64 6.65 -12.73 -8.38
N GLN A 65 6.44 -11.43 -8.48
CA GLN A 65 6.72 -10.64 -9.67
C GLN A 65 8.21 -10.35 -9.88
N GLY A 66 9.07 -10.75 -8.95
CA GLY A 66 10.53 -10.64 -9.07
C GLY A 66 11.10 -9.27 -8.69
N TYR A 67 10.34 -8.44 -7.96
CA TYR A 67 10.87 -7.19 -7.45
C TYR A 67 11.94 -7.42 -6.38
N LEU A 68 12.90 -6.48 -6.28
CA LEU A 68 14.00 -6.54 -5.32
C LEU A 68 13.47 -6.59 -3.88
N HIS A 69 13.91 -7.58 -3.12
CA HIS A 69 13.56 -7.76 -1.71
C HIS A 69 13.76 -6.47 -0.90
N ASP A 70 14.92 -5.84 -1.01
CA ASP A 70 15.25 -4.62 -0.26
C ASP A 70 14.31 -3.45 -0.59
N ALA A 71 13.87 -3.35 -1.85
CA ALA A 71 12.93 -2.31 -2.27
C ALA A 71 11.53 -2.56 -1.69
N ILE A 72 11.08 -3.81 -1.65
CA ILE A 72 9.81 -4.21 -1.04
C ILE A 72 9.83 -3.95 0.46
N GLU A 73 10.86 -4.44 1.17
CA GLU A 73 10.99 -4.26 2.61
C GLU A 73 11.03 -2.77 3.00
N ARG A 74 11.77 -1.97 2.23
CA ARG A 74 11.84 -0.54 2.44
C ARG A 74 10.51 0.17 2.13
N GLN A 75 9.78 -0.25 1.11
CA GLN A 75 8.45 0.28 0.79
C GLN A 75 7.43 -0.04 1.89
N LEU A 76 7.53 -1.23 2.45
CA LEU A 76 6.65 -1.68 3.51
C LEU A 76 7.15 -1.25 4.91
N SER A 77 8.24 -0.49 5.01
CA SER A 77 8.84 -0.04 6.29
C SER A 77 9.09 -1.20 7.26
N HIS A 78 9.51 -2.35 6.73
CA HIS A 78 10.01 -3.42 7.57
C HIS A 78 11.36 -3.00 8.14
N ASN A 79 11.49 -3.05 9.47
CA ASN A 79 12.76 -2.77 10.12
C ASN A 79 13.76 -3.87 9.75
N GLU A 80 14.87 -3.47 9.13
CA GLU A 80 16.02 -4.33 8.95
C GLU A 80 16.48 -4.80 10.34
N LYS A 81 16.32 -6.10 10.61
CA LYS A 81 16.73 -6.69 11.89
C LYS A 81 18.27 -6.68 12.06
N ASN A 82 18.97 -6.62 10.96
CA ASN A 82 20.41 -6.53 10.95
C ASN A 82 20.86 -5.06 10.97
N LYS A 83 21.26 -4.57 12.14
CA LYS A 83 21.72 -3.19 12.34
C LYS A 83 22.94 -2.84 11.48
N VAL A 84 23.78 -3.81 11.14
CA VAL A 84 24.96 -3.62 10.28
C VAL A 84 24.52 -3.41 8.83
N ALA A 85 23.62 -4.25 8.32
CA ALA A 85 23.05 -4.08 6.97
C ALA A 85 22.29 -2.75 6.86
N ALA A 86 21.52 -2.37 7.88
CA ALA A 86 20.82 -1.08 7.93
C ALA A 86 21.78 0.13 7.85
N ALA A 87 22.95 0.04 8.48
CA ALA A 87 23.95 1.11 8.45
C ALA A 87 24.63 1.28 7.08
N TYR A 88 24.77 0.19 6.31
CA TYR A 88 25.38 0.20 4.98
C TYR A 88 24.40 0.44 3.83
N ASN A 89 23.12 0.16 4.03
CA ASN A 89 22.13 0.28 2.97
C ASN A 89 21.45 1.66 2.96
N HIS A 90 22.17 2.67 2.47
CA HIS A 90 21.63 4.03 2.26
C HIS A 90 20.80 4.16 0.99
N ALA A 91 20.78 3.15 0.14
CA ALA A 91 20.03 3.19 -1.11
C ALA A 91 18.52 3.20 -0.83
N GLN A 92 17.85 4.26 -1.22
CA GLN A 92 16.40 4.37 -1.03
C GLN A 92 15.58 3.75 -2.16
N HIS A 93 16.23 3.35 -3.25
CA HIS A 93 15.60 2.77 -4.44
C HIS A 93 14.36 3.56 -4.94
N LEU A 94 14.35 4.88 -4.76
CA LEU A 94 13.15 5.69 -5.01
C LEU A 94 12.57 5.56 -6.42
N PRO A 95 13.38 5.63 -7.51
CA PRO A 95 12.84 5.45 -8.86
C PRO A 95 12.27 4.04 -9.06
N TYR A 96 12.99 3.03 -8.60
CA TYR A 96 12.58 1.63 -8.68
C TYR A 96 11.29 1.37 -7.87
N ARG A 97 11.21 1.89 -6.65
CA ARG A 97 10.00 1.79 -5.81
C ARG A 97 8.80 2.51 -6.40
N ARG A 98 9.01 3.64 -7.08
CA ARG A 98 7.93 4.35 -7.80
C ARG A 98 7.35 3.46 -8.90
N GLN A 99 8.20 2.84 -9.71
CA GLN A 99 7.76 1.91 -10.75
C GLN A 99 7.05 0.71 -10.14
N MET A 100 7.64 0.06 -9.15
CA MET A 100 7.05 -1.06 -8.42
C MET A 100 5.64 -0.74 -7.88
N MET A 101 5.46 0.44 -7.27
CA MET A 101 4.15 0.84 -6.74
C MET A 101 3.16 1.24 -7.83
N GLN A 102 3.62 1.68 -8.99
CA GLN A 102 2.75 1.90 -10.14
C GLN A 102 2.27 0.56 -10.72
N ASP A 103 3.17 -0.40 -10.86
CA ASP A 103 2.85 -1.74 -11.34
C ASP A 103 1.92 -2.48 -10.38
N TRP A 104 2.13 -2.33 -9.08
CA TRP A 104 1.20 -2.81 -8.05
C TRP A 104 -0.21 -2.24 -8.22
N ALA A 105 -0.34 -0.95 -8.43
CA ALA A 105 -1.64 -0.30 -8.63
C ALA A 105 -2.32 -0.76 -9.94
N ASN A 106 -1.55 -0.89 -11.02
CA ASN A 106 -2.03 -1.44 -12.28
C ASN A 106 -2.48 -2.91 -12.14
N TYR A 107 -1.74 -3.70 -11.35
CA TYR A 107 -2.13 -5.07 -11.01
C TYR A 107 -3.50 -5.10 -10.33
N LEU A 108 -3.72 -4.27 -9.32
CA LEU A 108 -5.02 -4.20 -8.62
C LEU A 108 -6.17 -3.80 -9.55
N ASP A 109 -5.95 -2.85 -10.45
CA ASP A 109 -6.94 -2.45 -11.46
C ASP A 109 -7.26 -3.59 -12.43
N ASN A 110 -6.26 -4.34 -12.86
CA ASN A 110 -6.46 -5.49 -13.72
C ASN A 110 -7.27 -6.60 -13.02
N VAL A 111 -6.94 -6.91 -11.76
CA VAL A 111 -7.71 -7.86 -10.94
C VAL A 111 -9.17 -7.40 -10.82
N ARG A 112 -9.39 -6.12 -10.51
CA ARG A 112 -10.72 -5.52 -10.39
C ARG A 112 -11.54 -5.62 -11.67
N THR A 113 -10.91 -5.47 -12.83
CA THR A 113 -11.56 -5.53 -14.15
C THR A 113 -11.64 -6.92 -14.76
N GLY A 114 -11.14 -7.96 -14.07
CA GLY A 114 -11.13 -9.34 -14.56
C GLY A 114 -10.18 -9.58 -15.73
N LYS A 115 -9.23 -8.70 -15.98
CA LYS A 115 -8.23 -8.89 -17.04
C LYS A 115 -7.23 -9.97 -16.61
N VAL A 116 -6.93 -10.88 -17.53
CA VAL A 116 -5.90 -11.92 -17.32
C VAL A 116 -4.54 -11.22 -17.18
N LEU A 117 -3.89 -11.48 -16.05
CA LEU A 117 -2.57 -10.93 -15.75
C LEU A 117 -1.50 -11.86 -16.31
N GLN A 118 -0.76 -11.41 -17.30
CA GLN A 118 0.53 -12.00 -17.60
C GLN A 118 1.55 -11.36 -16.64
N PHE A 119 2.15 -12.18 -15.77
CA PHE A 119 3.26 -11.73 -14.95
C PHE A 119 4.47 -11.49 -15.86
N VAL A 120 4.75 -10.23 -16.13
CA VAL A 120 6.01 -9.83 -16.76
C VAL A 120 7.05 -9.85 -15.64
N LYS A 121 8.00 -10.80 -15.71
CA LYS A 121 9.15 -10.77 -14.79
C LYS A 121 9.84 -9.41 -14.91
N ALA A 122 10.06 -8.77 -13.78
CA ALA A 122 10.93 -7.60 -13.72
C ALA A 122 12.33 -8.02 -14.21
N SER A 123 12.80 -7.37 -15.28
CA SER A 123 14.12 -7.59 -15.89
C SER A 123 15.20 -6.96 -15.04
#